data_ff4b2a480e553c0adb6ce110c4ac13c9
#
_entry.id   ff4b2a480e553c0adb6ce110c4ac13c9
#
_cell.length_a   1.000
_cell.length_b   1.000
_cell.length_c   1.000
_cell.angle_alpha   90.00
_cell.angle_beta   90.00
_cell.angle_gamma   90.00
#
_symmetry.space_group_name_H-M   'P 1'
#
loop_
_entity.id
_entity.type
_entity.pdbx_description
1 polymer ?
#
loop_
_entity_poly.entity_id
_entity_poly.type
_entity_poly.pdbx_seq_one_letter_code
_entity_poly.pdbx_strand_id
1 'polypeptide(L)' 'MRILVVEDEKKVAAFIKKGLEEETYAVDIASDGEEGLHLGEQN' A
#
# COMPACT_ATOMS: atom_id res chain seq x y z
N MET A 1 3.77 2.68 12.39
CA MET A 1 4.53 2.09 11.28
C MET A 1 3.80 2.32 9.97
N ARG A 2 4.53 2.64 8.93
CA ARG A 2 3.95 2.87 7.62
C ARG A 2 4.31 1.72 6.67
N ILE A 3 3.32 1.23 5.95
CA ILE A 3 3.49 0.08 5.06
C ILE A 3 3.13 0.48 3.65
N LEU A 4 3.97 0.09 2.69
CA LEU A 4 3.66 0.25 1.27
C LEU A 4 3.22 -1.10 0.72
N VAL A 5 2.03 -1.14 0.12
CA VAL A 5 1.51 -2.34 -0.54
C VAL A 5 1.52 -2.09 -2.04
N VAL A 6 2.21 -2.94 -2.78
CA VAL A 6 2.24 -2.88 -4.24
C VAL A 6 1.33 -3.98 -4.78
N GLU A 7 0.21 -3.59 -5.34
CA GLU A 7 -0.79 -4.54 -5.84
C GLU A 7 -1.59 -3.89 -6.96
N ASP A 8 -1.66 -4.55 -8.11
CA ASP A 8 -2.37 -4.02 -9.27
C ASP A 8 -3.87 -4.34 -9.26
N GLU A 9 -4.31 -5.26 -8.44
CA GLU A 9 -5.72 -5.56 -8.32
C GLU A 9 -6.35 -4.76 -7.19
N LYS A 10 -7.25 -3.85 -7.54
CA LYS A 10 -7.82 -2.88 -6.60
C LYS A 10 -8.55 -3.53 -5.43
N LYS A 11 -9.30 -4.61 -5.69
CA LYS A 11 -10.05 -5.29 -4.63
C LYS A 11 -9.11 -5.93 -3.61
N VAL A 12 -8.04 -6.54 -4.08
CA VAL A 12 -7.05 -7.16 -3.21
C VAL A 12 -6.33 -6.09 -2.40
N ALA A 13 -5.93 -5.00 -3.06
CA ALA A 13 -5.27 -3.90 -2.37
C ALA A 13 -6.13 -3.31 -1.26
N ALA A 14 -7.42 -3.09 -1.54
CA ALA A 14 -8.35 -2.56 -0.55
C ALA A 14 -8.52 -3.49 0.64
N PHE A 15 -8.59 -4.78 0.38
CA PHE A 15 -8.71 -5.79 1.44
C PHE A 15 -7.48 -5.77 2.35
N ILE A 16 -6.30 -5.75 1.75
CA ILE A 16 -5.04 -5.73 2.51
C ILE A 16 -4.94 -4.43 3.32
N LYS A 17 -5.24 -3.30 2.68
CA LYS A 17 -5.20 -2.01 3.35
C LYS A 17 -6.10 -1.98 4.58
N LYS A 18 -7.33 -2.42 4.41
CA LYS A 18 -8.29 -2.45 5.51
C LYS A 18 -7.79 -3.29 6.68
N GLY A 19 -7.27 -4.48 6.39
CA GLY A 19 -6.76 -5.36 7.44
C GLY A 19 -5.60 -4.74 8.19
N LEU A 20 -4.65 -4.13 7.46
CA LEU A 20 -3.49 -3.51 8.10
C LEU A 20 -3.87 -2.25 8.89
N GLU A 21 -4.82 -1.47 8.39
CA GLU A 21 -5.26 -0.28 9.11
C GLU A 21 -5.98 -0.63 10.41
N GLU A 22 -6.66 -1.76 10.46
CA GLU A 22 -7.27 -2.25 11.69
C GLU A 22 -6.22 -2.57 12.75
N GLU A 23 -5.01 -2.87 12.33
CA GLU A 23 -3.87 -3.12 13.22
C GLU A 23 -3.09 -1.83 13.50
N THR A 24 -3.65 -0.68 13.19
CA THR A 24 -3.10 0.64 13.44
C THR A 24 -1.90 1.03 12.56
N TYR A 25 -1.68 0.34 11.45
CA TYR A 25 -0.65 0.73 10.50
C TYR A 25 -1.18 1.80 9.55
N ALA A 26 -0.31 2.71 9.14
CA ALA A 26 -0.60 3.60 8.02
C ALA A 26 -0.22 2.86 6.74
N VAL A 27 -1.12 2.82 5.76
CA VAL A 27 -0.93 2.02 4.54
C VAL A 27 -1.02 2.88 3.30
N ASP A 28 -0.02 2.78 2.44
CA ASP A 28 -0.04 3.37 1.10
C ASP A 28 -0.19 2.24 0.08
N ILE A 29 -0.97 2.48 -0.95
CA ILE A 29 -1.18 1.50 -2.03
C ILE A 29 -0.58 2.06 -3.31
N ALA A 30 0.20 1.24 -3.99
CA ALA A 30 0.70 1.52 -5.34
C ALA A 30 0.18 0.44 -6.28
N SER A 31 -0.19 0.82 -7.50
CA SER A 31 -0.78 -0.11 -8.45
C SER A 31 0.26 -0.91 -9.26
N ASP A 32 1.51 -0.51 -9.23
CA ASP A 32 2.59 -1.27 -9.87
C ASP A 32 3.92 -0.98 -9.18
N GLY A 33 4.96 -1.74 -9.55
CA GLY A 33 6.26 -1.62 -8.91
C GLY A 33 6.92 -0.26 -9.13
N GLU A 34 6.72 0.34 -10.30
CA GLU A 34 7.28 1.65 -10.60
C GLU A 34 6.63 2.73 -9.74
N GLU A 35 5.32 2.69 -9.61
CA GLU A 35 4.60 3.61 -8.73
C GLU A 35 5.01 3.42 -7.28
N GLY A 36 5.19 2.18 -6.86
CA GLY A 36 5.64 1.87 -5.51
C GLY A 36 7.01 2.45 -5.22
N LEU A 37 7.93 2.36 -6.17
CA LEU A 37 9.26 2.92 -6.04
C LEU A 37 9.20 4.44 -5.90
N HIS A 38 8.39 5.09 -6.72
CA HIS A 38 8.22 6.54 -6.68
C HIS A 38 7.70 7.01 -5.31
N LEU A 39 6.69 6.34 -4.79
CA LEU A 39 6.16 6.68 -3.47
C LEU A 39 7.20 6.46 -2.37
N GLY A 40 7.98 5.39 -2.50
CA GLY A 40 9.06 5.11 -1.55
C GLY A 40 10.11 6.20 -1.53
N GLU A 41 10.44 6.76 -2.68
CA GLU A 41 11.42 7.84 -2.78
C GLU A 41 10.94 9.14 -2.15
N GLN A 42 9.64 9.37 -2.15
CA GLN A 42 9.05 10.57 -1.57
C GLN A 42 8.97 10.53 -0.05
N ASN A 43 9.05 9.37 0.49
CA ASN A 43 8.95 9.16 1.92
C ASN A 43 10.30 8.82 2.53
#